data_d86cf5b76315239d9bb1c9c46ba21798
#
_entry.id   d86cf5b76315239d9bb1c9c46ba21798
#
_cell.length_a   1.000
_cell.length_b   1.000
_cell.length_c   1.000
_cell.angle_alpha   90.00
_cell.angle_beta   90.00
_cell.angle_gamma   90.00
#
_symmetry.space_group_name_H-M   'P 1'
#
loop_
_entity.id
_entity.type
_entity.pdbx_description
1 polymer ?
#
loop_
_entity_poly.entity_id
_entity_poly.type
_entity_poly.pdbx_seq_one_letter_code
_entity_poly.pdbx_strand_id
1 'polypeptide(L)'
;MKYKILENVNYTNVEIFDIKKNGIQIIENDNKIEIYNDPFRTVPLFISKNKNEELIIFSNFEDFYKFENVDKTIDEAGFWEIVLFGSGLWTRTLYKNVKQMPAASKIIIEINTNKYKIEKYWDFNIKVDESIDSMEKAAQGLYDRLDGIFSKLDKNQKYVMGMSGGMDSRITLAFLSKYIPKENLELFTYGFDERLLEYKYACEVVVFLGYNKPKFHKLTKDSYKKAMDYLPQISGGQIGINHCHIIDFLQEYTQNNILISTSYSEVAFSLLVDCNKNEVESTLEKSINGMLNIRQDIIANIKDDLSLTMNSYYQAEQFSSKNEYIYQTERHVKFHEYLSFCISTFSKTKNPFHSLELIQYVMSIPNHLKCKKNLQDYILKNYFDIQIDNISSSRFQWKDAGSKIYDRYNFKFLNRLNAVLRLLTKGHIQLFNKYQTEEQD
;
A
#
# COMPACT_ATOMS: atom_id res chain seq x y z
N MET A 1 26.89 -20.53 -15.30
CA MET A 1 26.05 -19.44 -14.76
C MET A 1 24.76 -20.03 -14.23
N LYS A 2 24.39 -19.77 -12.99
CA LYS A 2 23.11 -20.25 -12.43
C LYS A 2 22.33 -19.03 -11.92
N TYR A 3 21.23 -18.71 -12.58
CA TYR A 3 20.21 -17.84 -12.04
C TYR A 3 19.00 -18.70 -11.68
N LYS A 4 18.34 -18.36 -10.61
CA LYS A 4 17.10 -19.02 -10.21
C LYS A 4 16.01 -17.98 -10.10
N ILE A 5 15.05 -18.06 -11.01
CA ILE A 5 13.81 -17.29 -10.94
C ILE A 5 12.81 -18.18 -10.23
N LEU A 6 12.29 -17.71 -9.12
CA LEU A 6 11.26 -18.46 -8.42
C LEU A 6 9.92 -18.23 -9.11
N GLU A 7 9.46 -19.27 -9.77
CA GLU A 7 8.17 -19.31 -10.46
C GLU A 7 6.96 -19.39 -9.52
N ASN A 8 7.17 -19.64 -8.24
CA ASN A 8 6.09 -19.91 -7.29
C ASN A 8 5.44 -18.64 -6.70
N VAL A 9 5.41 -17.56 -7.46
CA VAL A 9 4.53 -16.45 -7.12
C VAL A 9 3.14 -16.79 -7.61
N ASN A 10 2.23 -16.94 -6.70
CA ASN A 10 0.86 -17.33 -7.00
C ASN A 10 0.10 -16.12 -7.56
N TYR A 11 0.36 -15.78 -8.84
CA TYR A 11 -0.26 -14.66 -9.58
C TYR A 11 -1.78 -14.76 -9.69
N THR A 12 -2.34 -15.93 -9.36
CA THR A 12 -3.76 -16.22 -9.55
C THR A 12 -4.68 -15.45 -8.62
N ASN A 13 -4.15 -14.83 -7.58
CA ASN A 13 -4.95 -14.19 -6.55
C ASN A 13 -5.08 -12.66 -6.68
N VAL A 14 -4.33 -12.03 -7.59
CA VAL A 14 -4.41 -10.57 -7.83
C VAL A 14 -4.80 -10.32 -9.27
N GLU A 15 -6.02 -9.85 -9.49
CA GLU A 15 -6.46 -9.37 -10.80
C GLU A 15 -6.27 -7.86 -10.87
N ILE A 16 -5.54 -7.42 -11.90
CA ILE A 16 -5.29 -6.01 -12.17
C ILE A 16 -6.17 -5.58 -13.33
N PHE A 17 -6.89 -4.48 -13.14
CA PHE A 17 -7.65 -3.85 -14.21
C PHE A 17 -6.71 -3.06 -15.12
N ASP A 18 -6.87 -3.17 -16.43
CA ASP A 18 -6.16 -2.42 -17.48
C ASP A 18 -4.66 -2.68 -17.68
N ILE A 19 -4.03 -3.52 -16.88
CA ILE A 19 -2.67 -3.94 -17.18
C ILE A 19 -2.76 -5.25 -17.95
N LYS A 20 -2.25 -5.27 -19.17
CA LYS A 20 -2.31 -6.45 -20.07
C LYS A 20 -1.54 -7.67 -19.54
N LYS A 21 -0.88 -7.56 -18.37
CA LYS A 21 0.01 -8.58 -17.82
C LYS A 21 -0.05 -8.60 -16.29
N ASN A 22 -0.12 -9.77 -15.71
CA ASN A 22 -0.24 -10.06 -14.29
C ASN A 22 1.00 -9.66 -13.47
N GLY A 23 1.28 -8.36 -13.31
CA GLY A 23 2.28 -7.83 -12.40
C GLY A 23 3.74 -7.99 -12.83
N ILE A 24 4.13 -9.11 -13.46
CA ILE A 24 5.50 -9.37 -13.90
C ILE A 24 5.51 -9.90 -15.35
N GLN A 25 6.45 -9.38 -16.14
CA GLN A 25 6.76 -9.91 -17.45
C GLN A 25 8.23 -10.30 -17.52
N ILE A 26 8.50 -11.49 -18.06
CA ILE A 26 9.85 -11.98 -18.31
C ILE A 26 10.03 -12.11 -19.84
N ILE A 27 11.12 -11.52 -20.35
CA ILE A 27 11.54 -11.62 -21.75
C ILE A 27 12.96 -12.17 -21.78
N GLU A 28 13.13 -13.33 -22.40
CA GLU A 28 14.43 -13.97 -22.61
C GLU A 28 14.88 -13.80 -24.05
N ASN A 29 16.13 -13.40 -24.23
CA ASN A 29 16.86 -13.38 -25.48
C ASN A 29 18.20 -14.12 -25.29
N ASP A 30 18.89 -14.47 -26.36
CA ASP A 30 20.13 -15.28 -26.33
C ASP A 30 21.19 -14.77 -25.35
N ASN A 31 21.27 -13.47 -25.09
CA ASN A 31 22.32 -12.85 -24.27
C ASN A 31 21.80 -12.16 -23.01
N LYS A 32 20.49 -11.97 -22.86
CA LYS A 32 19.93 -11.24 -21.71
C LYS A 32 18.54 -11.69 -21.33
N ILE A 33 18.24 -11.50 -20.04
CA ILE A 33 16.89 -11.65 -19.47
C ILE A 33 16.44 -10.28 -19.00
N GLU A 34 15.23 -9.87 -19.38
CA GLU A 34 14.57 -8.67 -18.88
C GLU A 34 13.35 -9.05 -18.07
N ILE A 35 13.25 -8.55 -16.83
CA ILE A 35 12.15 -8.80 -15.91
C ILE A 35 11.51 -7.47 -15.55
N TYR A 36 10.25 -7.29 -15.90
CA TYR A 36 9.48 -6.07 -15.68
C TYR A 36 8.50 -6.27 -14.54
N ASN A 37 8.37 -5.29 -13.67
CA ASN A 37 7.21 -5.17 -12.77
C ASN A 37 6.24 -4.11 -13.29
N ASP A 38 5.01 -4.13 -12.77
CA ASP A 38 3.99 -3.16 -13.13
C ASP A 38 4.15 -1.81 -12.39
N PRO A 39 3.47 -0.73 -12.86
CA PRO A 39 3.52 0.59 -12.23
C PRO A 39 3.01 0.64 -10.79
N PHE A 40 2.19 -0.30 -10.37
CA PHE A 40 1.68 -0.38 -9.00
C PHE A 40 2.54 -1.28 -8.11
N ARG A 41 3.52 -1.99 -8.69
CA ARG A 41 4.32 -2.98 -7.97
C ARG A 41 3.45 -4.01 -7.25
N THR A 42 2.39 -4.46 -7.92
CA THR A 42 1.43 -5.43 -7.36
C THR A 42 2.09 -6.75 -6.95
N VAL A 43 3.16 -7.12 -7.63
CA VAL A 43 4.09 -8.15 -7.22
C VAL A 43 5.45 -7.51 -6.95
N PRO A 44 5.89 -7.44 -5.70
CA PRO A 44 7.20 -6.90 -5.37
C PRO A 44 8.30 -7.83 -5.91
N LEU A 45 9.36 -7.26 -6.44
CA LEU A 45 10.55 -8.02 -6.84
C LEU A 45 11.74 -7.57 -6.02
N PHE A 46 12.52 -8.55 -5.59
CA PHE A 46 13.77 -8.39 -4.88
C PHE A 46 14.88 -9.13 -5.63
N ILE A 47 16.07 -8.58 -5.58
CA ILE A 47 17.26 -9.17 -6.19
C ILE A 47 18.38 -9.27 -5.15
N SER A 48 19.04 -10.40 -5.15
CA SER A 48 20.18 -10.69 -4.26
C SER A 48 21.23 -11.52 -5.00
N LYS A 49 22.40 -11.60 -4.42
CA LYS A 49 23.40 -12.60 -4.75
C LYS A 49 23.66 -13.48 -3.54
N ASN A 50 23.77 -14.79 -3.76
CA ASN A 50 24.23 -15.69 -2.72
C ASN A 50 25.77 -15.63 -2.57
N LYS A 51 26.32 -16.36 -1.60
CA LYS A 51 27.78 -16.41 -1.36
C LYS A 51 28.58 -17.03 -2.53
N ASN A 52 27.91 -17.71 -3.45
CA ASN A 52 28.51 -18.24 -4.68
C ASN A 52 28.39 -17.29 -5.86
N GLU A 53 28.01 -16.01 -5.62
CA GLU A 53 27.76 -15.00 -6.66
C GLU A 53 26.61 -15.35 -7.64
N GLU A 54 25.77 -16.33 -7.29
CA GLU A 54 24.58 -16.65 -8.07
C GLU A 54 23.49 -15.61 -7.81
N LEU A 55 22.88 -15.12 -8.89
CA LEU A 55 21.80 -14.15 -8.82
C LEU A 55 20.49 -14.82 -8.43
N ILE A 56 19.81 -14.26 -7.44
CA ILE A 56 18.51 -14.72 -6.93
C ILE A 56 17.51 -13.60 -7.08
N ILE A 57 16.37 -13.89 -7.73
CA ILE A 57 15.24 -12.96 -7.82
C ILE A 57 14.03 -13.64 -7.18
N PHE A 58 13.35 -12.91 -6.31
CA PHE A 58 12.23 -13.44 -5.53
C PHE A 58 11.20 -12.34 -5.25
N SER A 59 9.99 -12.75 -4.85
CA SER A 59 8.88 -11.83 -4.56
C SER A 59 8.50 -11.79 -3.08
N ASN A 60 8.86 -12.80 -2.30
CA ASN A 60 8.63 -12.83 -0.86
C ASN A 60 9.87 -13.31 -0.09
N PHE A 61 10.01 -12.84 1.14
CA PHE A 61 11.18 -13.18 1.95
C PHE A 61 11.15 -14.60 2.53
N GLU A 62 9.99 -15.24 2.61
CA GLU A 62 9.91 -16.63 3.02
C GLU A 62 10.74 -17.52 2.08
N ASP A 63 10.66 -17.26 0.77
CA ASP A 63 11.47 -17.97 -0.21
C ASP A 63 12.95 -17.60 -0.10
N PHE A 64 13.27 -16.33 0.11
CA PHE A 64 14.65 -15.91 0.34
C PHE A 64 15.29 -16.65 1.51
N TYR A 65 14.56 -16.90 2.61
CA TYR A 65 15.10 -17.59 3.76
C TYR A 65 15.36 -19.09 3.53
N LYS A 66 14.70 -19.70 2.55
CA LYS A 66 14.86 -21.12 2.16
C LYS A 66 16.08 -21.34 1.26
N PHE A 67 16.62 -20.26 0.63
CA PHE A 67 17.81 -20.41 -0.19
C PHE A 67 19.05 -20.70 0.65
N GLU A 68 19.87 -21.61 0.15
CA GLU A 68 21.18 -21.89 0.72
C GLU A 68 22.15 -20.74 0.40
N ASN A 69 23.07 -20.52 1.32
CA ASN A 69 24.19 -19.58 1.15
C ASN A 69 23.78 -18.10 0.88
N VAL A 70 22.56 -17.68 1.26
CA VAL A 70 22.20 -16.26 1.20
C VAL A 70 22.82 -15.47 2.33
N ASP A 71 23.18 -14.24 2.04
CA ASP A 71 23.68 -13.30 3.05
C ASP A 71 22.50 -12.57 3.72
N LYS A 72 22.34 -12.86 5.02
CA LYS A 72 21.29 -12.25 5.87
C LYS A 72 21.84 -11.12 6.74
N THR A 73 22.98 -10.54 6.37
CA THR A 73 23.58 -9.41 7.10
C THR A 73 22.62 -8.21 7.04
N ILE A 74 22.31 -7.66 8.21
CA ILE A 74 21.42 -6.51 8.34
C ILE A 74 22.10 -5.24 7.82
N ASP A 75 21.36 -4.46 7.06
CA ASP A 75 21.68 -3.10 6.68
C ASP A 75 21.13 -2.14 7.74
N GLU A 76 22.02 -1.46 8.46
CA GLU A 76 21.61 -0.54 9.52
C GLU A 76 20.80 0.65 8.98
N ALA A 77 21.17 1.17 7.80
CA ALA A 77 20.38 2.23 7.17
C ALA A 77 19.00 1.71 6.76
N GLY A 78 18.94 0.52 6.13
CA GLY A 78 17.67 -0.15 5.80
C GLY A 78 16.80 -0.42 7.02
N PHE A 79 17.39 -0.83 8.14
CA PHE A 79 16.68 -0.96 9.40
C PHE A 79 16.03 0.36 9.82
N TRP A 80 16.78 1.46 9.84
CA TRP A 80 16.26 2.75 10.24
C TRP A 80 15.24 3.33 9.24
N GLU A 81 15.41 3.09 7.94
CA GLU A 81 14.42 3.46 6.93
C GLU A 81 13.08 2.75 7.15
N ILE A 82 13.10 1.44 7.39
CA ILE A 82 11.88 0.69 7.70
C ILE A 82 11.22 1.20 8.97
N VAL A 83 12.00 1.50 9.99
CA VAL A 83 11.48 2.01 11.26
C VAL A 83 10.87 3.40 11.10
N LEU A 84 11.55 4.32 10.39
CA LEU A 84 11.11 5.70 10.22
C LEU A 84 9.99 5.83 9.19
N PHE A 85 10.11 5.19 8.04
CA PHE A 85 9.24 5.41 6.88
C PHE A 85 8.29 4.24 6.60
N GLY A 86 8.56 3.06 7.14
CA GLY A 86 7.77 1.84 6.96
C GLY A 86 8.21 0.97 5.80
N SER A 87 9.25 1.38 5.06
CA SER A 87 9.88 0.63 3.99
C SER A 87 11.29 1.16 3.77
N GLY A 88 12.17 0.36 3.15
CA GLY A 88 13.42 0.88 2.63
C GLY A 88 13.19 1.87 1.49
N LEU A 89 14.01 2.91 1.42
CA LEU A 89 13.96 3.93 0.37
C LEU A 89 14.67 3.43 -0.89
N TRP A 90 14.31 3.98 -2.03
CA TRP A 90 14.87 3.61 -3.34
C TRP A 90 14.93 2.09 -3.54
N THR A 91 16.13 1.51 -3.58
CA THR A 91 16.31 0.05 -3.73
C THR A 91 16.72 -0.66 -2.44
N ARG A 92 16.83 0.04 -1.32
CA ARG A 92 17.29 -0.52 -0.05
C ARG A 92 16.24 -1.41 0.61
N THR A 93 16.72 -2.44 1.31
CA THR A 93 15.91 -3.33 2.15
C THR A 93 16.54 -3.48 3.53
N LEU A 94 15.97 -4.34 4.38
CA LEU A 94 16.58 -4.71 5.67
C LEU A 94 17.93 -5.42 5.53
N TYR A 95 18.24 -6.02 4.38
CA TYR A 95 19.43 -6.83 4.17
C TYR A 95 20.41 -6.14 3.21
N LYS A 96 21.71 -6.11 3.58
CA LYS A 96 22.76 -5.43 2.80
C LYS A 96 22.81 -5.84 1.33
N ASN A 97 22.68 -7.14 1.07
CA ASN A 97 22.84 -7.71 -0.27
C ASN A 97 21.50 -8.01 -0.96
N VAL A 98 20.41 -7.47 -0.44
CA VAL A 98 19.10 -7.57 -1.08
C VAL A 98 18.64 -6.18 -1.50
N LYS A 99 18.36 -6.02 -2.79
CA LYS A 99 17.76 -4.80 -3.34
C LYS A 99 16.30 -5.04 -3.72
N GLN A 100 15.45 -4.09 -3.41
CA GLN A 100 14.07 -4.09 -3.93
C GLN A 100 14.01 -3.33 -5.25
N MET A 101 13.17 -3.81 -6.13
CA MET A 101 12.92 -3.18 -7.42
C MET A 101 11.89 -2.06 -7.27
N PRO A 102 12.17 -0.84 -7.75
CA PRO A 102 11.18 0.24 -7.81
C PRO A 102 9.99 -0.14 -8.71
N ALA A 103 8.83 0.51 -8.52
CA ALA A 103 7.69 0.35 -9.41
C ALA A 103 8.01 0.81 -10.83
N ALA A 104 7.28 0.28 -11.83
CA ALA A 104 7.48 0.60 -13.25
C ALA A 104 8.93 0.47 -13.72
N SER A 105 9.62 -0.57 -13.26
CA SER A 105 11.03 -0.79 -13.56
C SER A 105 11.26 -2.14 -14.21
N LYS A 106 12.44 -2.32 -14.77
CA LYS A 106 12.91 -3.61 -15.28
C LYS A 106 14.29 -3.93 -14.75
N ILE A 107 14.53 -5.21 -14.52
CA ILE A 107 15.86 -5.77 -14.26
C ILE A 107 16.37 -6.32 -15.60
N ILE A 108 17.55 -5.92 -16.02
CA ILE A 108 18.22 -6.44 -17.19
C ILE A 108 19.42 -7.24 -16.71
N ILE A 109 19.44 -8.54 -17.01
CA ILE A 109 20.49 -9.47 -16.61
C ILE A 109 21.27 -9.88 -17.85
N GLU A 110 22.58 -9.69 -17.84
CA GLU A 110 23.48 -10.19 -18.88
C GLU A 110 23.89 -11.64 -18.54
N ILE A 111 23.42 -12.59 -19.36
CA ILE A 111 23.60 -14.03 -19.09
C ILE A 111 25.05 -14.44 -18.95
N ASN A 112 25.93 -13.85 -19.76
CA ASN A 112 27.35 -14.24 -19.81
C ASN A 112 28.22 -13.67 -18.66
N THR A 113 27.79 -12.59 -18.00
CA THR A 113 28.61 -11.85 -17.02
C THR A 113 28.02 -11.84 -15.62
N ASN A 114 26.80 -12.29 -15.42
CA ASN A 114 26.05 -12.15 -14.16
C ASN A 114 25.88 -10.70 -13.70
N LYS A 115 26.08 -9.75 -14.60
CA LYS A 115 25.81 -8.35 -14.30
C LYS A 115 24.35 -8.06 -14.49
N TYR A 116 23.83 -7.20 -13.66
CA TYR A 116 22.46 -6.71 -13.81
C TYR A 116 22.40 -5.21 -13.61
N LYS A 117 21.38 -4.59 -14.17
CA LYS A 117 20.98 -3.20 -13.91
C LYS A 117 19.48 -3.11 -13.72
N ILE A 118 19.06 -2.11 -12.96
CA ILE A 118 17.65 -1.78 -12.76
C ILE A 118 17.40 -0.46 -13.48
N GLU A 119 16.39 -0.43 -14.34
CA GLU A 119 15.98 0.74 -15.10
C GLU A 119 14.49 0.99 -14.94
N LYS A 120 14.09 2.23 -14.67
CA LYS A 120 12.69 2.64 -14.78
C LYS A 120 12.32 2.70 -16.28
N TYR A 121 11.16 2.14 -16.65
CA TYR A 121 10.61 2.25 -17.99
C TYR A 121 9.42 3.22 -18.06
N TRP A 122 8.85 3.58 -16.92
CA TRP A 122 7.78 4.55 -16.77
C TRP A 122 7.87 5.23 -15.40
N ASP A 123 7.28 6.42 -15.25
CA ASP A 123 7.26 7.15 -13.99
C ASP A 123 5.92 7.88 -13.79
N PHE A 124 5.58 8.16 -12.53
CA PHE A 124 4.40 8.94 -12.13
C PHE A 124 4.53 10.44 -12.45
N ASN A 125 5.46 10.82 -13.29
CA ASN A 125 5.64 12.18 -13.77
C ASN A 125 4.53 12.54 -14.77
N ILE A 126 3.37 12.94 -14.28
CA ILE A 126 2.20 13.28 -15.08
C ILE A 126 2.03 14.79 -15.15
N LYS A 127 1.93 15.32 -16.36
CA LYS A 127 1.70 16.75 -16.58
C LYS A 127 0.27 17.13 -16.20
N VAL A 128 0.13 18.24 -15.48
CA VAL A 128 -1.18 18.83 -15.17
C VAL A 128 -1.87 19.25 -16.48
N ASP A 129 -3.14 18.90 -16.61
CA ASP A 129 -4.00 19.31 -17.73
C ASP A 129 -4.83 20.51 -17.34
N GLU A 130 -4.39 21.69 -17.75
CA GLU A 130 -5.06 22.95 -17.44
C GLU A 130 -6.44 23.10 -18.13
N SER A 131 -6.79 22.21 -19.06
CA SER A 131 -8.14 22.17 -19.64
C SER A 131 -9.19 21.64 -18.67
N ILE A 132 -8.75 20.97 -17.58
CA ILE A 132 -9.59 20.56 -16.45
C ILE A 132 -9.72 21.78 -15.52
N ASP A 133 -10.55 22.73 -15.87
CA ASP A 133 -10.65 24.04 -15.27
C ASP A 133 -11.72 24.15 -14.17
N SER A 134 -12.49 23.10 -13.94
CA SER A 134 -13.61 23.13 -12.98
C SER A 134 -13.75 21.81 -12.22
N MET A 135 -14.37 21.88 -11.04
CA MET A 135 -14.70 20.71 -10.22
C MET A 135 -15.61 19.74 -10.96
N GLU A 136 -16.55 20.26 -11.75
CA GLU A 136 -17.47 19.44 -12.54
C GLU A 136 -16.74 18.61 -13.58
N LYS A 137 -15.84 19.22 -14.38
CA LYS A 137 -15.03 18.49 -15.37
C LYS A 137 -14.12 17.45 -14.71
N ALA A 138 -13.46 17.84 -13.61
CA ALA A 138 -12.60 16.94 -12.86
C ALA A 138 -13.37 15.72 -12.31
N ALA A 139 -14.53 15.98 -11.71
CA ALA A 139 -15.37 14.93 -11.14
C ALA A 139 -16.01 14.06 -12.22
N GLN A 140 -16.49 14.62 -13.34
CA GLN A 140 -17.05 13.87 -14.46
C GLN A 140 -16.01 12.89 -15.04
N GLY A 141 -14.83 13.39 -15.36
CA GLY A 141 -13.77 12.54 -15.92
C GLY A 141 -13.31 11.43 -14.97
N LEU A 142 -13.31 11.70 -13.65
CA LEU A 142 -13.00 10.68 -12.63
C LEU A 142 -14.15 9.67 -12.50
N TYR A 143 -15.40 10.14 -12.48
CA TYR A 143 -16.58 9.31 -12.42
C TYR A 143 -16.65 8.34 -13.60
N ASP A 144 -16.48 8.83 -14.83
CA ASP A 144 -16.55 8.01 -16.05
C ASP A 144 -15.53 6.86 -16.05
N ARG A 145 -14.32 7.13 -15.57
CA ARG A 145 -13.27 6.12 -15.46
C ARG A 145 -13.58 5.07 -14.40
N LEU A 146 -14.01 5.52 -13.22
CA LEU A 146 -14.43 4.61 -12.15
C LEU A 146 -15.64 3.79 -12.58
N ASP A 147 -16.64 4.42 -13.20
CA ASP A 147 -17.83 3.73 -13.71
C ASP A 147 -17.45 2.66 -14.75
N GLY A 148 -16.57 2.99 -15.68
CA GLY A 148 -16.02 2.05 -16.65
C GLY A 148 -15.24 0.89 -16.03
N ILE A 149 -14.56 1.11 -14.92
CA ILE A 149 -13.82 0.06 -14.19
C ILE A 149 -14.80 -0.85 -13.44
N PHE A 150 -15.71 -0.27 -12.66
CA PHE A 150 -16.66 -1.06 -11.85
C PHE A 150 -17.68 -1.81 -12.70
N SER A 151 -18.05 -1.28 -13.87
CA SER A 151 -18.96 -1.96 -14.82
C SER A 151 -18.40 -3.28 -15.38
N LYS A 152 -17.06 -3.47 -15.35
CA LYS A 152 -16.40 -4.70 -15.80
C LYS A 152 -16.36 -5.81 -14.75
N LEU A 153 -16.86 -5.55 -13.54
CA LEU A 153 -16.95 -6.57 -12.49
C LEU A 153 -18.01 -7.63 -12.88
N ASP A 154 -17.68 -8.89 -12.67
CA ASP A 154 -18.63 -9.98 -12.90
C ASP A 154 -19.73 -9.96 -11.84
N LYS A 155 -20.95 -9.60 -12.25
CA LYS A 155 -22.12 -9.52 -11.36
C LYS A 155 -22.54 -10.86 -10.73
N ASN A 156 -22.10 -11.99 -11.31
CA ASN A 156 -22.40 -13.32 -10.79
C ASN A 156 -21.37 -13.83 -9.77
N GLN A 157 -20.26 -13.13 -9.65
CA GLN A 157 -19.22 -13.44 -8.67
C GLN A 157 -19.60 -12.90 -7.29
N LYS A 158 -19.31 -13.64 -6.25
CA LYS A 158 -19.46 -13.17 -4.86
C LYS A 158 -18.25 -12.36 -4.43
N TYR A 159 -18.52 -11.21 -3.86
CA TYR A 159 -17.52 -10.27 -3.35
C TYR A 159 -17.70 -10.05 -1.86
N VAL A 160 -16.60 -9.69 -1.22
CA VAL A 160 -16.57 -9.23 0.16
C VAL A 160 -15.78 -7.94 0.25
N MET A 161 -16.23 -6.99 1.04
CA MET A 161 -15.59 -5.69 1.18
C MET A 161 -15.58 -5.22 2.63
N GLY A 162 -14.40 -4.71 3.06
CA GLY A 162 -14.26 -4.03 4.35
C GLY A 162 -14.90 -2.64 4.32
N MET A 163 -15.82 -2.38 5.23
CA MET A 163 -16.45 -1.07 5.42
C MET A 163 -15.86 -0.35 6.62
N SER A 164 -15.42 0.87 6.39
CA SER A 164 -15.07 1.83 7.41
C SER A 164 -16.01 3.03 7.37
N GLY A 165 -15.96 3.89 8.36
CA GLY A 165 -16.62 5.20 8.29
C GLY A 165 -15.94 6.21 7.35
N GLY A 166 -14.92 5.77 6.60
CA GLY A 166 -14.10 6.61 5.71
C GLY A 166 -14.75 6.84 4.33
N MET A 167 -14.32 7.90 3.65
CA MET A 167 -14.82 8.29 2.33
C MET A 167 -14.52 7.25 1.25
N ASP A 168 -13.35 6.62 1.31
CA ASP A 168 -12.87 5.66 0.31
C ASP A 168 -13.77 4.43 0.25
N SER A 169 -14.17 3.89 1.40
CA SER A 169 -15.11 2.77 1.46
C SER A 169 -16.52 3.16 1.02
N ARG A 170 -16.96 4.40 1.29
CA ARG A 170 -18.28 4.91 0.86
C ARG A 170 -18.37 4.97 -0.65
N ILE A 171 -17.39 5.60 -1.30
CA ILE A 171 -17.40 5.77 -2.76
C ILE A 171 -17.25 4.42 -3.46
N THR A 172 -16.41 3.53 -2.93
CA THR A 172 -16.28 2.16 -3.45
C THR A 172 -17.60 1.42 -3.38
N LEU A 173 -18.31 1.48 -2.24
CA LEU A 173 -19.61 0.84 -2.08
C LEU A 173 -20.67 1.48 -3.01
N ALA A 174 -20.64 2.79 -3.19
CA ALA A 174 -21.54 3.49 -4.11
C ALA A 174 -21.41 2.97 -5.55
N PHE A 175 -20.17 2.82 -6.06
CA PHE A 175 -19.96 2.22 -7.38
C PHE A 175 -20.33 0.73 -7.42
N LEU A 176 -19.94 -0.06 -6.42
CA LEU A 176 -20.32 -1.48 -6.35
C LEU A 176 -21.85 -1.66 -6.39
N SER A 177 -22.58 -0.82 -5.68
CA SER A 177 -24.04 -0.90 -5.61
C SER A 177 -24.75 -0.73 -6.96
N LYS A 178 -24.11 -0.10 -7.94
CA LYS A 178 -24.63 0.01 -9.32
C LYS A 178 -24.55 -1.30 -10.09
N TYR A 179 -23.54 -2.11 -9.85
CA TYR A 179 -23.18 -3.22 -10.74
C TYR A 179 -23.29 -4.58 -10.09
N ILE A 180 -23.12 -4.67 -8.77
CA ILE A 180 -23.13 -5.93 -8.05
C ILE A 180 -24.44 -6.10 -7.28
N PRO A 181 -25.21 -7.19 -7.54
CA PRO A 181 -26.38 -7.51 -6.75
C PRO A 181 -26.05 -7.59 -5.26
N LYS A 182 -26.97 -7.12 -4.41
CA LYS A 182 -26.75 -7.08 -2.95
C LYS A 182 -26.43 -8.45 -2.34
N GLU A 183 -27.06 -9.50 -2.86
CA GLU A 183 -26.84 -10.89 -2.47
C GLU A 183 -25.45 -11.42 -2.83
N ASN A 184 -24.75 -10.74 -3.74
CA ASN A 184 -23.39 -11.06 -4.16
C ASN A 184 -22.32 -10.17 -3.51
N LEU A 185 -22.71 -9.29 -2.57
CA LEU A 185 -21.79 -8.40 -1.87
C LEU A 185 -21.98 -8.51 -0.35
N GLU A 186 -21.01 -9.13 0.32
CA GLU A 186 -20.92 -9.18 1.77
C GLU A 186 -20.07 -8.03 2.30
N LEU A 187 -20.56 -7.33 3.33
CA LEU A 187 -19.87 -6.22 3.96
C LEU A 187 -19.44 -6.61 5.37
N PHE A 188 -18.20 -6.33 5.71
CA PHE A 188 -17.67 -6.55 7.05
C PHE A 188 -16.97 -5.31 7.59
N THR A 189 -16.83 -5.25 8.89
CA THR A 189 -15.95 -4.31 9.60
C THR A 189 -15.28 -5.04 10.76
N TYR A 190 -14.22 -4.46 11.30
CA TYR A 190 -13.51 -5.08 12.40
C TYR A 190 -13.08 -4.04 13.43
N GLY A 191 -12.90 -4.50 14.65
CA GLY A 191 -12.44 -3.64 15.75
C GLY A 191 -12.49 -4.39 17.08
N PHE A 192 -12.06 -3.74 18.14
CA PHE A 192 -12.06 -4.33 19.48
C PHE A 192 -13.46 -4.33 20.10
N ASP A 193 -14.31 -3.38 19.71
CA ASP A 193 -15.63 -3.18 20.28
C ASP A 193 -16.61 -2.61 19.24
N GLU A 194 -17.84 -3.10 19.21
CA GLU A 194 -18.89 -2.60 18.31
C GLU A 194 -19.34 -1.16 18.62
N ARG A 195 -19.00 -0.63 19.80
CA ARG A 195 -19.27 0.76 20.18
C ARG A 195 -18.33 1.75 19.49
N LEU A 196 -17.31 1.28 18.77
CA LEU A 196 -16.41 2.14 18.02
C LEU A 196 -17.19 2.98 17.01
N LEU A 197 -16.85 4.24 16.95
CA LEU A 197 -17.52 5.21 16.06
C LEU A 197 -17.33 4.85 14.59
N GLU A 198 -16.22 4.24 14.23
CA GLU A 198 -15.97 3.74 12.90
C GLU A 198 -17.02 2.71 12.46
N TYR A 199 -17.38 1.77 13.35
CA TYR A 199 -18.45 0.82 13.10
C TYR A 199 -19.84 1.51 13.01
N LYS A 200 -20.11 2.44 13.92
CA LYS A 200 -21.36 3.22 13.87
C LYS A 200 -21.53 3.92 12.52
N TYR A 201 -20.49 4.62 12.05
CA TYR A 201 -20.56 5.31 10.75
C TYR A 201 -20.61 4.34 9.56
N ALA A 202 -19.89 3.22 9.62
CA ALA A 202 -20.04 2.17 8.62
C ALA A 202 -21.49 1.69 8.54
N CYS A 203 -22.16 1.43 9.67
CA CYS A 203 -23.56 1.05 9.72
C CYS A 203 -24.49 2.11 9.12
N GLU A 204 -24.29 3.38 9.44
CA GLU A 204 -25.10 4.49 8.90
C GLU A 204 -25.03 4.54 7.37
N VAL A 205 -23.82 4.45 6.81
CA VAL A 205 -23.59 4.48 5.35
C VAL A 205 -24.25 3.29 4.66
N VAL A 206 -24.01 2.08 5.14
CA VAL A 206 -24.52 0.87 4.46
C VAL A 206 -26.03 0.78 4.53
N VAL A 207 -26.65 1.18 5.64
CA VAL A 207 -28.11 1.23 5.79
C VAL A 207 -28.72 2.29 4.87
N PHE A 208 -28.08 3.46 4.76
CA PHE A 208 -28.52 4.50 3.81
C PHE A 208 -28.52 3.98 2.37
N LEU A 209 -27.51 3.20 1.97
CA LEU A 209 -27.44 2.56 0.65
C LEU A 209 -28.34 1.31 0.52
N GLY A 210 -29.13 1.01 1.55
CA GLY A 210 -30.10 -0.09 1.56
C GLY A 210 -29.47 -1.47 1.71
N TYR A 211 -28.29 -1.57 2.30
CA TYR A 211 -27.64 -2.83 2.69
C TYR A 211 -27.94 -3.16 4.16
N ASN A 212 -27.75 -4.43 4.53
CA ASN A 212 -27.70 -4.83 5.92
C ASN A 212 -26.44 -4.28 6.60
N LYS A 213 -26.49 -4.11 7.93
CA LYS A 213 -25.30 -3.72 8.69
C LYS A 213 -24.13 -4.66 8.39
N PRO A 214 -22.88 -4.12 8.30
CA PRO A 214 -21.73 -4.95 8.02
C PRO A 214 -21.52 -5.92 9.19
N LYS A 215 -21.10 -7.14 8.88
CA LYS A 215 -20.72 -8.12 9.90
C LYS A 215 -19.54 -7.58 10.70
N PHE A 216 -19.69 -7.48 12.01
CA PHE A 216 -18.62 -7.03 12.88
C PHE A 216 -17.69 -8.18 13.24
N HIS A 217 -16.41 -8.02 12.99
CA HIS A 217 -15.39 -8.98 13.38
C HIS A 217 -14.60 -8.44 14.57
N LYS A 218 -14.83 -9.05 15.76
CA LYS A 218 -14.17 -8.63 16.99
C LYS A 218 -12.72 -9.07 16.98
N LEU A 219 -11.81 -8.11 17.07
CA LEU A 219 -10.37 -8.36 17.24
C LEU A 219 -10.07 -8.81 18.65
N THR A 220 -9.19 -9.79 18.78
CA THR A 220 -8.71 -10.34 20.04
C THR A 220 -7.18 -10.43 20.05
N LYS A 221 -6.59 -10.76 21.18
CA LYS A 221 -5.15 -11.05 21.26
C LYS A 221 -4.73 -12.16 20.28
N ASP A 222 -5.57 -13.17 20.11
CA ASP A 222 -5.30 -14.29 19.20
C ASP A 222 -5.36 -13.89 17.73
N SER A 223 -6.18 -12.89 17.37
CA SER A 223 -6.23 -12.34 16.01
C SER A 223 -4.87 -11.80 15.53
N TYR A 224 -4.08 -11.26 16.45
CA TYR A 224 -2.72 -10.80 16.15
C TYR A 224 -1.70 -11.94 16.18
N LYS A 225 -1.85 -12.86 17.15
CA LYS A 225 -0.85 -13.89 17.42
C LYS A 225 -0.60 -14.81 16.22
N LYS A 226 -1.65 -15.25 15.53
CA LYS A 226 -1.54 -16.14 14.37
C LYS A 226 -0.73 -15.53 13.22
N ALA A 227 -0.88 -14.23 13.00
CA ALA A 227 -0.27 -13.55 11.86
C ALA A 227 1.05 -12.85 12.20
N MET A 228 1.36 -12.67 13.51
CA MET A 228 2.57 -11.95 13.95
C MET A 228 3.87 -12.65 13.54
N ASP A 229 3.87 -13.97 13.46
CA ASP A 229 5.07 -14.71 13.07
C ASP A 229 5.17 -14.87 11.55
N TYR A 230 4.04 -14.87 10.85
CA TYR A 230 3.98 -15.11 9.41
C TYR A 230 4.20 -13.85 8.58
N LEU A 231 3.49 -12.78 8.85
CA LEU A 231 3.54 -11.56 8.04
C LEU A 231 4.94 -10.91 8.01
N PRO A 232 5.66 -10.79 9.15
CA PRO A 232 7.04 -10.31 9.13
C PRO A 232 7.98 -11.20 8.32
N GLN A 233 7.77 -12.52 8.29
CA GLN A 233 8.61 -13.42 7.50
C GLN A 233 8.39 -13.23 6.00
N ILE A 234 7.15 -13.13 5.53
CA ILE A 234 6.85 -12.86 4.12
C ILE A 234 7.38 -11.49 3.70
N SER A 235 7.18 -10.48 4.56
CA SER A 235 7.50 -9.09 4.25
C SER A 235 8.96 -8.70 4.49
N GLY A 236 9.81 -9.59 5.01
CA GLY A 236 11.16 -9.20 5.41
C GLY A 236 11.17 -8.16 6.52
N GLY A 237 10.14 -8.13 7.38
CA GLY A 237 10.00 -7.16 8.47
C GLY A 237 9.51 -5.77 8.06
N GLN A 238 9.20 -5.54 6.79
CA GLN A 238 8.74 -4.23 6.31
C GLN A 238 7.29 -3.92 6.72
N ILE A 239 6.45 -4.94 6.92
CA ILE A 239 5.08 -4.75 7.37
C ILE A 239 5.00 -4.84 8.89
N GLY A 240 4.46 -3.79 9.50
CA GLY A 240 4.31 -3.72 10.95
C GLY A 240 3.25 -4.66 11.50
N ILE A 241 3.42 -5.11 12.74
CA ILE A 241 2.51 -6.05 13.42
C ILE A 241 1.09 -5.50 13.60
N ASN A 242 0.92 -4.19 13.57
CA ASN A 242 -0.39 -3.55 13.64
C ASN A 242 -1.33 -3.88 12.47
N HIS A 243 -0.82 -4.50 11.40
CA HIS A 243 -1.61 -4.99 10.26
C HIS A 243 -1.84 -6.50 10.29
N CYS A 244 -1.23 -7.22 11.23
CA CYS A 244 -1.32 -8.67 11.30
C CYS A 244 -2.74 -9.20 11.56
N HIS A 245 -3.55 -8.44 12.30
CA HIS A 245 -4.92 -8.84 12.64
C HIS A 245 -5.82 -9.08 11.42
N ILE A 246 -5.50 -8.46 10.27
CA ILE A 246 -6.30 -8.57 9.05
C ILE A 246 -6.32 -10.02 8.54
N ILE A 247 -5.23 -10.76 8.72
CA ILE A 247 -5.08 -12.11 8.14
C ILE A 247 -6.03 -13.12 8.80
N ASP A 248 -6.26 -13.00 10.11
CA ASP A 248 -7.05 -13.97 10.88
C ASP A 248 -8.47 -14.14 10.32
N PHE A 249 -9.14 -13.05 9.99
CA PHE A 249 -10.52 -13.11 9.53
C PHE A 249 -10.68 -13.12 8.00
N LEU A 250 -9.69 -12.61 7.24
CA LEU A 250 -9.77 -12.62 5.78
C LEU A 250 -9.83 -14.04 5.21
N GLN A 251 -9.15 -14.98 5.80
CA GLN A 251 -9.20 -16.38 5.37
C GLN A 251 -10.63 -16.95 5.44
N GLU A 252 -11.39 -16.60 6.48
CA GLU A 252 -12.79 -17.03 6.61
C GLU A 252 -13.67 -16.42 5.52
N TYR A 253 -13.51 -15.11 5.26
CA TYR A 253 -14.35 -14.40 4.30
C TYR A 253 -14.03 -14.73 2.84
N THR A 254 -12.80 -15.05 2.54
CA THR A 254 -12.32 -15.14 1.15
C THR A 254 -12.22 -16.55 0.60
N GLN A 255 -12.63 -17.59 1.36
CA GLN A 255 -12.62 -18.96 0.86
C GLN A 255 -13.40 -19.13 -0.45
N ASN A 256 -14.56 -18.46 -0.58
CA ASN A 256 -15.44 -18.54 -1.76
C ASN A 256 -15.76 -17.16 -2.37
N ASN A 257 -15.17 -16.10 -1.83
CA ASN A 257 -15.47 -14.73 -2.22
C ASN A 257 -14.17 -14.02 -2.69
N ILE A 258 -14.34 -13.01 -3.53
CA ILE A 258 -13.24 -12.12 -3.91
C ILE A 258 -13.27 -10.90 -3.01
N LEU A 259 -12.14 -10.61 -2.35
CA LEU A 259 -11.96 -9.39 -1.57
C LEU A 259 -11.84 -8.19 -2.52
N ILE A 260 -12.72 -7.21 -2.37
CA ILE A 260 -12.52 -5.90 -2.99
C ILE A 260 -11.58 -5.10 -2.09
N SER A 261 -10.38 -4.84 -2.61
CA SER A 261 -9.41 -3.98 -1.95
C SER A 261 -9.70 -2.52 -2.26
N THR A 262 -9.60 -1.68 -1.25
CA THR A 262 -9.64 -0.21 -1.37
C THR A 262 -8.25 0.42 -1.27
N SER A 263 -7.19 -0.39 -1.30
CA SER A 263 -5.84 0.16 -1.42
C SER A 263 -5.74 0.92 -2.74
N TYR A 264 -4.93 1.94 -2.79
CA TYR A 264 -4.86 2.87 -3.92
C TYR A 264 -6.05 3.86 -4.09
N SER A 265 -7.14 3.71 -3.36
CA SER A 265 -8.22 4.70 -3.38
C SER A 265 -7.76 6.08 -2.88
N GLU A 266 -6.86 6.11 -1.89
CA GLU A 266 -6.26 7.35 -1.38
C GLU A 266 -5.58 8.16 -2.49
N VAL A 267 -4.97 7.46 -3.43
CA VAL A 267 -4.34 8.06 -4.60
C VAL A 267 -5.36 8.46 -5.64
N ALA A 268 -6.27 7.55 -5.98
CA ALA A 268 -7.32 7.80 -6.95
C ALA A 268 -8.19 9.02 -6.60
N PHE A 269 -8.18 9.43 -5.33
CA PHE A 269 -8.91 10.60 -4.85
C PHE A 269 -8.01 11.72 -4.32
N SER A 270 -6.69 11.62 -4.55
CA SER A 270 -5.71 12.67 -4.26
C SER A 270 -5.76 13.21 -2.83
N LEU A 271 -5.89 12.33 -1.84
CA LEU A 271 -5.95 12.71 -0.42
C LEU A 271 -4.69 13.37 0.10
N LEU A 272 -3.61 13.31 -0.67
CA LEU A 272 -2.26 13.67 -0.26
C LEU A 272 -1.82 15.01 -0.78
N VAL A 273 -2.64 15.65 -1.61
CA VAL A 273 -2.39 17.01 -2.06
C VAL A 273 -2.75 17.96 -0.93
N ASP A 274 -1.78 18.27 -0.08
CA ASP A 274 -1.88 19.44 0.79
C ASP A 274 -1.40 20.64 0.00
N CYS A 275 -2.32 21.53 -0.35
CA CYS A 275 -2.07 22.69 -1.19
C CYS A 275 -1.10 23.72 -0.58
N ASN A 276 -0.72 23.56 0.70
CA ASN A 276 -0.02 24.58 1.45
C ASN A 276 1.33 24.17 2.06
N LYS A 277 1.85 22.95 1.84
CA LYS A 277 3.03 22.52 2.58
C LYS A 277 4.01 21.65 1.79
N ASN A 278 5.29 22.05 1.78
CA ASN A 278 6.46 21.20 1.47
C ASN A 278 6.70 20.16 2.58
N GLU A 279 5.67 19.36 2.96
CA GLU A 279 5.70 18.58 4.19
C GLU A 279 6.52 17.31 4.13
N VAL A 280 6.65 16.68 2.97
CA VAL A 280 7.31 15.35 2.93
C VAL A 280 8.79 15.46 3.25
N GLU A 281 9.50 16.42 2.67
CA GLU A 281 10.91 16.64 3.00
C GLU A 281 11.08 17.08 4.45
N SER A 282 10.26 18.04 4.91
CA SER A 282 10.34 18.50 6.28
C SER A 282 9.95 17.43 7.30
N THR A 283 9.02 16.54 6.96
CA THR A 283 8.62 15.41 7.81
C THR A 283 9.69 14.33 7.82
N LEU A 284 10.29 14.03 6.67
CA LEU A 284 11.41 13.11 6.57
C LEU A 284 12.64 13.65 7.30
N GLU A 285 12.98 14.92 7.12
CA GLU A 285 14.07 15.56 7.82
C GLU A 285 13.83 15.68 9.33
N LYS A 286 12.62 16.02 9.77
CA LYS A 286 12.26 16.02 11.20
C LYS A 286 12.32 14.62 11.79
N SER A 287 11.89 13.60 11.06
CA SER A 287 12.00 12.20 11.50
C SER A 287 13.45 11.76 11.64
N ILE A 288 14.34 12.19 10.74
CA ILE A 288 15.77 11.90 10.80
C ILE A 288 16.44 12.70 11.93
N ASN A 289 16.13 13.99 12.05
CA ASN A 289 16.82 14.89 12.98
C ASN A 289 16.23 14.92 14.40
N GLY A 290 15.03 14.39 14.62
CA GLY A 290 14.27 14.64 15.85
C GLY A 290 14.05 13.46 16.76
N MET A 291 14.29 12.23 16.36
CA MET A 291 13.77 11.10 17.13
C MET A 291 14.80 10.26 17.87
N LEU A 292 16.04 10.14 17.43
CA LEU A 292 16.96 9.17 17.99
C LEU A 292 18.41 9.56 17.78
N ASN A 293 19.29 9.05 18.64
CA ASN A 293 20.73 9.19 18.51
C ASN A 293 21.28 8.23 17.43
N ILE A 294 20.84 8.43 16.17
CA ILE A 294 21.29 7.64 15.02
C ILE A 294 22.70 8.15 14.62
N ARG A 295 23.61 7.25 14.32
CA ARG A 295 24.94 7.61 13.84
C ARG A 295 24.87 8.44 12.57
N GLN A 296 25.79 9.42 12.44
CA GLN A 296 25.79 10.36 11.31
C GLN A 296 26.04 9.69 9.95
N ASP A 297 26.83 8.63 9.90
CA ASP A 297 27.06 7.85 8.68
C ASP A 297 25.77 7.15 8.18
N ILE A 298 24.94 6.67 9.09
CA ILE A 298 23.64 6.08 8.77
C ILE A 298 22.66 7.15 8.26
N ILE A 299 22.64 8.32 8.93
CA ILE A 299 21.81 9.45 8.48
C ILE A 299 22.22 9.89 7.07
N ALA A 300 23.53 9.94 6.77
CA ALA A 300 24.01 10.28 5.44
C ALA A 300 23.49 9.27 4.39
N ASN A 301 23.61 7.97 4.65
CA ASN A 301 23.09 6.94 3.74
C ASN A 301 21.57 7.08 3.48
N ILE A 302 20.78 7.37 4.52
CA ILE A 302 19.34 7.59 4.38
C ILE A 302 19.03 8.82 3.52
N LYS A 303 19.81 9.91 3.70
CA LYS A 303 19.68 11.12 2.88
C LYS A 303 20.06 10.88 1.42
N ASP A 304 21.08 10.07 1.18
CA ASP A 304 21.48 9.69 -0.18
C ASP A 304 20.37 8.91 -0.89
N ASP A 305 19.75 7.92 -0.22
CA ASP A 305 18.65 7.17 -0.80
C ASP A 305 17.41 8.04 -1.03
N LEU A 306 17.12 8.98 -0.13
CA LEU A 306 16.07 9.96 -0.34
C LEU A 306 16.36 10.84 -1.56
N SER A 307 17.60 11.29 -1.73
CA SER A 307 18.02 12.07 -2.90
C SER A 307 17.87 11.27 -4.19
N LEU A 308 18.26 9.99 -4.19
CA LEU A 308 18.05 9.09 -5.34
C LEU A 308 16.57 8.91 -5.69
N THR A 309 15.72 8.78 -4.70
CA THR A 309 14.27 8.73 -4.89
C THR A 309 13.75 10.02 -5.57
N MET A 310 14.30 11.16 -5.15
CA MET A 310 13.86 12.48 -5.63
C MET A 310 14.45 12.87 -7.00
N ASN A 311 15.54 12.25 -7.44
CA ASN A 311 16.20 12.62 -8.70
C ASN A 311 15.26 12.57 -9.91
N SER A 312 14.36 11.59 -9.96
CA SER A 312 13.37 11.50 -11.05
C SER A 312 12.35 12.63 -11.01
N TYR A 313 12.02 13.16 -9.82
CA TYR A 313 11.08 14.25 -9.66
C TYR A 313 11.66 15.59 -10.13
N TYR A 314 12.91 15.89 -9.76
CA TYR A 314 13.55 17.18 -10.10
C TYR A 314 13.80 17.39 -11.61
N GLN A 315 13.80 16.29 -12.38
CA GLN A 315 13.97 16.38 -13.85
C GLN A 315 12.69 16.86 -14.56
N ALA A 316 11.62 17.12 -13.84
CA ALA A 316 10.31 17.29 -14.40
C ALA A 316 9.55 18.49 -13.80
N GLU A 317 9.83 19.71 -14.28
CA GLU A 317 9.32 20.99 -13.74
C GLU A 317 7.82 21.28 -13.85
N GLN A 318 6.96 20.34 -14.28
CA GLN A 318 5.56 20.62 -14.61
C GLN A 318 4.53 19.69 -13.94
N PHE A 319 4.86 19.10 -12.79
CA PHE A 319 4.06 18.02 -12.23
C PHE A 319 3.13 18.41 -11.09
N SER A 320 2.19 17.47 -10.85
CA SER A 320 1.42 17.38 -9.62
C SER A 320 2.31 17.52 -8.37
N SER A 321 1.74 17.61 -7.21
CA SER A 321 2.47 17.82 -5.96
C SER A 321 3.65 16.85 -5.77
N LYS A 322 4.82 17.37 -5.37
CA LYS A 322 5.98 16.59 -4.92
C LYS A 322 5.61 15.55 -3.85
N ASN A 323 4.70 15.91 -2.97
CA ASN A 323 4.18 15.02 -1.93
C ASN A 323 3.44 13.83 -2.53
N GLU A 324 2.62 14.07 -3.55
CA GLU A 324 1.90 13.02 -4.27
C GLU A 324 2.86 12.08 -4.98
N TYR A 325 3.89 12.61 -5.64
CA TYR A 325 4.91 11.81 -6.31
C TYR A 325 5.66 10.88 -5.34
N ILE A 326 6.19 11.41 -4.22
CA ILE A 326 6.90 10.59 -3.22
C ILE A 326 5.97 9.56 -2.60
N TYR A 327 4.74 9.95 -2.32
CA TYR A 327 3.79 9.01 -1.76
C TYR A 327 3.51 7.85 -2.70
N GLN A 328 3.36 8.13 -4.01
CA GLN A 328 3.17 7.11 -5.03
C GLN A 328 4.36 6.17 -5.15
N THR A 329 5.56 6.75 -5.31
CA THR A 329 6.77 5.99 -5.64
C THR A 329 7.37 5.24 -4.46
N GLU A 330 7.18 5.75 -3.23
CA GLU A 330 7.79 5.19 -2.04
C GLU A 330 6.77 4.60 -1.07
N ARG A 331 5.83 5.40 -0.60
CA ARG A 331 4.94 4.97 0.47
C ARG A 331 3.88 3.99 -0.01
N HIS A 332 3.25 4.30 -1.14
CA HIS A 332 2.11 3.51 -1.61
C HIS A 332 2.57 2.17 -2.14
N VAL A 333 3.42 2.17 -3.14
CA VAL A 333 3.89 0.93 -3.81
C VAL A 333 4.77 0.04 -2.94
N LYS A 334 5.44 0.58 -1.91
CA LYS A 334 6.35 -0.20 -1.07
C LYS A 334 5.77 -0.63 0.27
N PHE A 335 4.70 0.02 0.71
CA PHE A 335 4.05 -0.33 1.97
C PHE A 335 2.61 -0.80 1.76
N HIS A 336 1.73 0.01 1.15
CA HIS A 336 0.32 -0.37 1.00
C HIS A 336 0.15 -1.52 0.00
N GLU A 337 0.81 -1.45 -1.16
CA GLU A 337 0.73 -2.53 -2.14
C GLU A 337 1.49 -3.78 -1.67
N TYR A 338 2.58 -3.61 -0.93
CA TYR A 338 3.26 -4.76 -0.35
C TYR A 338 2.39 -5.46 0.71
N LEU A 339 1.65 -4.72 1.53
CA LEU A 339 0.64 -5.29 2.42
C LEU A 339 -0.45 -6.01 1.63
N SER A 340 -0.95 -5.41 0.55
CA SER A 340 -1.95 -6.01 -0.34
C SER A 340 -1.41 -7.31 -0.97
N PHE A 341 -0.16 -7.33 -1.40
CA PHE A 341 0.51 -8.55 -1.87
C PHE A 341 0.55 -9.62 -0.78
N CYS A 342 0.98 -9.29 0.44
CA CYS A 342 0.98 -10.23 1.56
C CYS A 342 -0.42 -10.77 1.87
N ILE A 343 -1.46 -9.94 1.80
CA ILE A 343 -2.85 -10.37 1.96
C ILE A 343 -3.27 -11.30 0.82
N SER A 344 -2.86 -11.02 -0.42
CA SER A 344 -3.22 -11.82 -1.59
C SER A 344 -2.67 -13.26 -1.54
N THR A 345 -1.67 -13.52 -0.72
CA THR A 345 -1.20 -14.90 -0.47
C THR A 345 -2.22 -15.77 0.28
N PHE A 346 -3.22 -15.15 0.91
CA PHE A 346 -4.29 -15.84 1.68
C PHE A 346 -5.66 -15.71 1.03
N SER A 347 -5.86 -14.73 0.16
CA SER A 347 -7.18 -14.39 -0.34
C SER A 347 -7.15 -13.98 -1.81
N LYS A 348 -8.18 -14.37 -2.56
CA LYS A 348 -8.39 -13.76 -3.88
C LYS A 348 -8.77 -12.29 -3.68
N THR A 349 -8.02 -11.40 -4.31
CA THR A 349 -8.22 -9.96 -4.15
C THR A 349 -8.39 -9.30 -5.52
N LYS A 350 -9.31 -8.35 -5.58
CA LYS A 350 -9.54 -7.50 -6.75
C LYS A 350 -9.44 -6.05 -6.32
N ASN A 351 -8.62 -5.25 -7.00
CA ASN A 351 -8.46 -3.83 -6.69
C ASN A 351 -8.90 -2.99 -7.88
N PRO A 352 -10.10 -2.36 -7.81
CA PRO A 352 -10.61 -1.53 -8.90
C PRO A 352 -9.77 -0.27 -9.18
N PHE A 353 -8.92 0.13 -8.24
CA PHE A 353 -8.11 1.35 -8.35
C PHE A 353 -6.76 1.12 -9.05
N HIS A 354 -6.38 -0.13 -9.34
CA HIS A 354 -5.20 -0.46 -10.12
C HIS A 354 -5.43 -0.26 -11.63
N SER A 355 -5.72 0.97 -12.01
CA SER A 355 -5.87 1.40 -13.40
C SER A 355 -4.90 2.53 -13.70
N LEU A 356 -3.98 2.30 -14.65
CA LEU A 356 -2.99 3.29 -15.04
C LEU A 356 -3.67 4.53 -15.64
N GLU A 357 -4.71 4.34 -16.46
CA GLU A 357 -5.51 5.42 -17.01
C GLU A 357 -6.17 6.27 -15.92
N LEU A 358 -6.73 5.62 -14.88
CA LEU A 358 -7.32 6.32 -13.74
C LEU A 358 -6.29 7.19 -13.03
N ILE A 359 -5.12 6.63 -12.70
CA ILE A 359 -4.07 7.35 -11.97
C ILE A 359 -3.47 8.48 -12.81
N GLN A 360 -3.23 8.25 -14.09
CA GLN A 360 -2.77 9.31 -15.01
C GLN A 360 -3.76 10.47 -15.06
N TYR A 361 -5.05 10.18 -15.15
CA TYR A 361 -6.09 11.21 -15.11
C TYR A 361 -6.09 11.99 -13.79
N VAL A 362 -6.11 11.27 -12.67
CA VAL A 362 -6.13 11.90 -11.33
C VAL A 362 -4.91 12.79 -11.12
N MET A 363 -3.73 12.33 -11.52
CA MET A 363 -2.51 13.12 -11.40
C MET A 363 -2.47 14.29 -12.37
N SER A 364 -3.20 14.26 -13.49
CA SER A 364 -3.33 15.39 -14.42
C SER A 364 -4.28 16.48 -13.92
N ILE A 365 -5.14 16.22 -12.94
CA ILE A 365 -6.06 17.24 -12.40
C ILE A 365 -5.28 18.31 -11.64
N PRO A 366 -5.57 19.61 -11.86
CA PRO A 366 -4.97 20.71 -11.11
C PRO A 366 -5.14 20.56 -9.60
N ASN A 367 -4.06 20.83 -8.84
CA ASN A 367 -4.00 20.59 -7.40
C ASN A 367 -5.12 21.28 -6.60
N HIS A 368 -5.52 22.48 -6.98
CA HIS A 368 -6.58 23.22 -6.27
C HIS A 368 -7.95 22.55 -6.34
N LEU A 369 -8.22 21.73 -7.37
CA LEU A 369 -9.45 20.94 -7.51
C LEU A 369 -9.40 19.64 -6.69
N LYS A 370 -8.21 19.12 -6.40
CA LYS A 370 -8.03 17.85 -5.68
C LYS A 370 -8.00 17.98 -4.15
N CYS A 371 -7.79 19.19 -3.64
CA CYS A 371 -7.59 19.44 -2.22
C CYS A 371 -8.78 18.98 -1.36
N LYS A 372 -8.50 18.52 -0.12
CA LYS A 372 -9.47 18.30 0.95
C LYS A 372 -10.63 17.32 0.63
N LYS A 373 -10.40 16.34 -0.26
CA LYS A 373 -11.43 15.37 -0.67
C LYS A 373 -12.63 15.95 -1.45
N ASN A 374 -12.50 17.13 -1.98
CA ASN A 374 -13.60 17.82 -2.69
C ASN A 374 -14.15 16.97 -3.86
N LEU A 375 -13.29 16.23 -4.57
CA LEU A 375 -13.73 15.35 -5.67
C LEU A 375 -14.61 14.20 -5.19
N GLN A 376 -14.24 13.56 -4.08
CA GLN A 376 -15.06 12.47 -3.51
C GLN A 376 -16.42 12.98 -3.07
N ASP A 377 -16.43 14.10 -2.34
CA ASP A 377 -17.66 14.73 -1.86
C ASP A 377 -18.55 15.13 -3.04
N TYR A 378 -17.97 15.72 -4.07
CA TYR A 378 -18.69 16.10 -5.28
C TYR A 378 -19.32 14.91 -6.00
N ILE A 379 -18.56 13.81 -6.17
CA ILE A 379 -19.03 12.59 -6.84
C ILE A 379 -20.16 11.95 -6.03
N LEU A 380 -20.00 11.75 -4.74
CA LEU A 380 -21.04 11.14 -3.91
C LEU A 380 -22.33 11.93 -3.90
N LYS A 381 -22.24 13.26 -3.85
CA LYS A 381 -23.41 14.14 -3.83
C LYS A 381 -24.12 14.20 -5.19
N ASN A 382 -23.37 14.39 -6.27
CA ASN A 382 -23.97 14.73 -7.57
C ASN A 382 -24.31 13.51 -8.45
N TYR A 383 -23.63 12.38 -8.23
CA TYR A 383 -23.84 11.16 -9.04
C TYR A 383 -24.55 10.02 -8.27
N PHE A 384 -24.53 10.06 -6.93
CA PHE A 384 -25.16 9.01 -6.11
C PHE A 384 -26.22 9.53 -5.13
N ASP A 385 -26.47 10.83 -5.10
CA ASP A 385 -27.40 11.51 -4.18
C ASP A 385 -27.11 11.18 -2.69
N ILE A 386 -25.81 10.96 -2.37
CA ILE A 386 -25.35 10.69 -1.02
C ILE A 386 -24.90 12.00 -0.40
N GLN A 387 -25.73 12.55 0.47
CA GLN A 387 -25.41 13.78 1.21
C GLN A 387 -24.54 13.43 2.42
N ILE A 388 -23.26 13.80 2.33
CA ILE A 388 -22.24 13.44 3.33
C ILE A 388 -22.41 14.23 4.62
N ASP A 389 -22.94 15.45 4.54
CA ASP A 389 -23.18 16.32 5.69
C ASP A 389 -24.09 15.67 6.77
N ASN A 390 -24.87 14.69 6.36
CA ASN A 390 -25.77 13.93 7.26
C ASN A 390 -25.11 12.69 7.88
N ILE A 391 -23.92 12.29 7.43
CA ILE A 391 -23.24 11.08 7.91
C ILE A 391 -21.83 11.46 8.36
N SER A 392 -21.62 11.50 9.66
CA SER A 392 -20.32 11.83 10.26
C SER A 392 -19.19 10.93 9.75
N SER A 393 -17.99 11.46 9.63
CA SER A 393 -16.79 10.66 9.30
C SER A 393 -15.90 10.50 10.52
N SER A 394 -15.25 9.34 10.63
CA SER A 394 -14.33 9.01 11.74
C SER A 394 -13.16 10.02 11.90
N ARG A 395 -12.84 10.80 10.88
CA ARG A 395 -11.77 11.82 10.96
C ARG A 395 -12.11 13.05 11.79
N PHE A 396 -13.38 13.41 11.95
CA PHE A 396 -13.76 14.61 12.74
C PHE A 396 -13.47 14.43 14.23
N GLN A 397 -13.50 13.21 14.74
CA GLN A 397 -13.43 12.93 16.18
C GLN A 397 -12.03 12.79 16.76
N TRP A 398 -11.02 12.55 15.96
CA TRP A 398 -9.63 12.57 16.43
C TRP A 398 -9.16 13.96 16.88
N LYS A 399 -9.86 15.02 16.46
CA LYS A 399 -9.61 16.39 16.89
C LYS A 399 -10.38 16.77 18.16
N ASP A 400 -11.58 16.22 18.36
CA ASP A 400 -12.49 16.65 19.44
C ASP A 400 -12.39 15.80 20.70
N ALA A 401 -11.83 14.60 20.63
CA ALA A 401 -11.84 13.66 21.76
C ALA A 401 -10.78 13.92 22.83
N GLY A 402 -10.14 15.11 22.88
CA GLY A 402 -9.24 15.46 24.00
C GLY A 402 -8.20 14.37 24.36
N SER A 403 -8.13 13.30 23.57
CA SER A 403 -7.17 12.24 23.76
C SER A 403 -5.80 12.87 23.63
N LYS A 404 -5.06 12.91 24.72
CA LYS A 404 -3.62 13.07 24.69
C LYS A 404 -3.16 12.19 23.54
N ILE A 405 -2.80 12.82 22.45
CA ILE A 405 -2.26 12.18 21.26
C ILE A 405 -1.03 11.45 21.78
N TYR A 406 -1.19 10.18 22.11
CA TYR A 406 -0.06 9.27 22.15
C TYR A 406 0.56 9.44 20.77
N ASP A 407 1.70 10.03 20.75
CA ASP A 407 2.36 10.56 19.59
C ASP A 407 2.22 9.52 18.49
N ARG A 408 1.36 9.77 17.52
CA ARG A 408 0.97 8.81 16.46
C ARG A 408 2.21 8.29 15.72
N TYR A 409 3.28 9.07 15.79
CA TYR A 409 4.60 8.76 15.29
C TYR A 409 5.33 7.74 16.18
N ASN A 410 5.31 7.90 17.50
CA ASN A 410 5.96 6.97 18.41
C ASN A 410 5.31 5.58 18.36
N PHE A 411 3.99 5.49 18.25
CA PHE A 411 3.31 4.20 18.15
C PHE A 411 3.61 3.47 16.83
N LYS A 412 3.57 4.17 15.68
CA LYS A 412 3.95 3.59 14.39
C LYS A 412 5.41 3.15 14.37
N PHE A 413 6.29 3.97 14.92
CA PHE A 413 7.70 3.67 15.07
C PHE A 413 7.93 2.40 15.88
N LEU A 414 7.36 2.31 17.08
CA LEU A 414 7.51 1.17 17.98
C LEU A 414 6.94 -0.12 17.38
N ASN A 415 5.84 -0.06 16.65
CA ASN A 415 5.26 -1.22 15.98
C ASN A 415 6.19 -1.76 14.87
N ARG A 416 6.81 -0.88 14.10
CA ARG A 416 7.76 -1.27 13.05
C ARG A 416 9.04 -1.85 13.65
N LEU A 417 9.58 -1.20 14.67
CA LEU A 417 10.73 -1.69 15.40
C LEU A 417 10.47 -3.09 15.99
N ASN A 418 9.29 -3.28 16.58
CA ASN A 418 8.89 -4.57 17.13
C ASN A 418 8.77 -5.66 16.06
N ALA A 419 8.25 -5.34 14.87
CA ALA A 419 8.17 -6.28 13.75
C ALA A 419 9.57 -6.74 13.30
N VAL A 420 10.51 -5.82 13.19
CA VAL A 420 11.89 -6.14 12.81
C VAL A 420 12.59 -6.96 13.88
N LEU A 421 12.44 -6.58 15.15
CA LEU A 421 13.06 -7.32 16.26
C LEU A 421 12.51 -8.74 16.37
N ARG A 422 11.22 -8.96 16.19
CA ARG A 422 10.64 -10.32 16.16
C ARG A 422 11.22 -11.16 15.04
N LEU A 423 11.38 -10.59 13.84
CA LEU A 423 12.00 -11.26 12.73
C LEU A 423 13.45 -11.68 13.06
N LEU A 424 14.25 -10.74 13.54
CA LEU A 424 15.67 -10.97 13.82
C LEU A 424 15.91 -11.95 14.96
N THR A 425 15.03 -11.98 15.94
CA THR A 425 15.19 -12.82 17.14
C THR A 425 14.34 -14.09 17.10
N LYS A 426 13.73 -14.41 15.94
CA LYS A 426 12.81 -15.54 15.77
C LYS A 426 11.66 -15.52 16.80
N GLY A 427 11.18 -14.32 17.12
CA GLY A 427 10.09 -14.12 18.07
C GLY A 427 10.48 -14.02 19.55
N HIS A 428 11.77 -14.15 19.91
CA HIS A 428 12.20 -14.12 21.31
C HIS A 428 12.21 -12.72 21.95
N ILE A 429 12.40 -11.67 21.16
CA ILE A 429 12.37 -10.28 21.65
C ILE A 429 11.14 -9.56 21.11
N GLN A 430 10.37 -9.01 22.04
CA GLN A 430 9.22 -8.18 21.76
C GLN A 430 9.27 -6.95 22.68
N LEU A 431 9.32 -5.73 22.09
CA LEU A 431 9.46 -4.50 22.87
C LEU A 431 8.20 -4.14 23.65
N PHE A 432 7.04 -4.40 23.08
CA PHE A 432 5.76 -4.19 23.75
C PHE A 432 4.66 -5.02 23.08
N ASN A 433 3.65 -5.31 23.86
CA ASN A 433 2.42 -5.91 23.37
C ASN A 433 1.36 -4.80 23.33
N LYS A 434 0.70 -4.58 22.22
CA LYS A 434 -0.36 -3.58 22.05
C LYS A 434 -1.45 -3.69 23.13
N TYR A 435 -1.65 -4.89 23.68
CA TYR A 435 -2.64 -5.16 24.72
C TYR A 435 -2.24 -4.74 26.12
N GLN A 436 -0.95 -4.53 26.40
CA GLN A 436 -0.51 -4.08 27.72
C GLN A 436 -0.75 -2.58 27.95
N THR A 437 -0.94 -1.83 26.86
CA THR A 437 -1.24 -0.39 26.92
C THR A 437 -2.73 -0.06 27.01
N GLU A 438 -3.61 -1.01 26.69
CA GLU A 438 -5.07 -0.81 26.73
C GLU A 438 -5.74 -1.36 28.00
N GLU A 439 -5.02 -2.14 28.82
CA GLU A 439 -5.51 -2.64 30.13
C GLU A 439 -5.15 -1.71 31.31
N GLN A 440 -4.44 -0.58 31.07
CA GLN A 440 -4.01 0.35 32.12
C GLN A 440 -4.73 1.72 32.08
N ASP A 441 -5.64 1.94 31.14
CA ASP A 441 -6.56 3.07 31.02
C ASP A 441 -8.03 2.56 31.08
#